data_fad81b3205e170bcbb9923c224c65bbf
#
_entry.id   fad81b3205e170bcbb9923c224c65bbf
#
_cell.length_a   1.000
_cell.length_b   1.000
_cell.length_c   1.000
_cell.angle_alpha   90.00
_cell.angle_beta   90.00
_cell.angle_gamma   90.00
#
_symmetry.space_group_name_H-M   'P 1'
#
loop_
_entity.id
_entity.type
_entity.pdbx_description
1 polymer ?
#
loop_
_entity_poly.entity_id
_entity_poly.type
_entity_poly.pdbx_seq_one_letter_code
_entity_poly.pdbx_strand_id
1 'polypeptide(L)'
;MKSSGEKKIAMFFEQIKKDIFPEWDKKDEWRVKNLKHDSNHINSDYLGKCDSTGKIIYLNLDPEDWKIEMLMVHEICHAQKGCKSHGDQWKKKMQEAAYRCESIGNFRLADQIRHEIENYTS
;
A
#
# COMPACT_ATOMS: atom_id res chain seq x y z
N MET A 1 -6.22 -20.71 -10.24
CA MET A 1 -7.39 -19.94 -9.75
C MET A 1 -7.01 -19.17 -8.49
N LYS A 2 -7.33 -17.88 -8.44
CA LYS A 2 -7.02 -17.09 -7.26
C LYS A 2 -7.96 -17.41 -6.11
N SER A 3 -7.45 -17.42 -4.89
CA SER A 3 -8.26 -17.55 -3.69
C SER A 3 -9.15 -16.32 -3.51
N SER A 4 -10.16 -16.42 -2.65
CA SER A 4 -11.01 -15.27 -2.37
C SER A 4 -10.22 -14.13 -1.72
N GLY A 5 -9.21 -14.46 -0.89
CA GLY A 5 -8.34 -13.47 -0.28
C GLY A 5 -7.50 -12.73 -1.31
N GLU A 6 -6.97 -13.45 -2.30
CA GLU A 6 -6.20 -12.83 -3.37
C GLU A 6 -7.07 -11.91 -4.22
N LYS A 7 -8.31 -12.30 -4.49
CA LYS A 7 -9.25 -11.47 -5.23
C LYS A 7 -9.58 -10.20 -4.47
N LYS A 8 -9.75 -10.31 -3.15
CA LYS A 8 -10.04 -9.17 -2.30
C LYS A 8 -8.87 -8.18 -2.29
N ILE A 9 -7.65 -8.68 -2.16
CA ILE A 9 -6.44 -7.86 -2.19
C ILE A 9 -6.34 -7.12 -3.53
N ALA A 10 -6.53 -7.83 -4.63
CA ALA A 10 -6.47 -7.23 -5.97
C ALA A 10 -7.54 -6.15 -6.14
N MET A 11 -8.74 -6.40 -5.63
CA MET A 11 -9.84 -5.43 -5.70
C MET A 11 -9.51 -4.17 -4.89
N PHE A 12 -9.00 -4.32 -3.68
CA PHE A 12 -8.58 -3.19 -2.86
C PHE A 12 -7.48 -2.38 -3.56
N PHE A 13 -6.51 -3.07 -4.15
CA PHE A 13 -5.41 -2.42 -4.84
C PHE A 13 -5.92 -1.54 -5.99
N GLU A 14 -6.80 -2.08 -6.83
CA GLU A 14 -7.37 -1.32 -7.93
C GLU A 14 -8.19 -0.14 -7.44
N GLN A 15 -8.95 -0.33 -6.37
CA GLN A 15 -9.76 0.74 -5.81
C GLN A 15 -8.88 1.87 -5.26
N ILE A 16 -7.81 1.52 -4.55
CA ILE A 16 -6.88 2.50 -3.98
C ILE A 16 -6.16 3.26 -5.09
N LYS A 17 -5.72 2.58 -6.14
CA LYS A 17 -5.11 3.24 -7.28
C LYS A 17 -6.05 4.28 -7.89
N LYS A 18 -7.28 3.89 -8.13
CA LYS A 18 -8.28 4.75 -8.76
C LYS A 18 -8.62 5.95 -7.89
N ASP A 19 -8.85 5.73 -6.60
CA ASP A 19 -9.36 6.76 -5.70
C ASP A 19 -8.28 7.67 -5.14
N ILE A 20 -7.09 7.13 -4.89
CA ILE A 20 -6.05 7.83 -4.14
C ILE A 20 -4.85 8.19 -5.01
N PHE A 21 -4.50 7.33 -5.96
CA PHE A 21 -3.33 7.53 -6.82
C PHE A 21 -3.70 7.47 -8.31
N PRO A 22 -4.63 8.32 -8.78
CA PRO A 22 -5.10 8.21 -10.18
C PRO A 22 -4.04 8.50 -11.23
N GLU A 23 -2.94 9.18 -10.83
CA GLU A 23 -1.86 9.50 -11.75
C GLU A 23 -0.73 8.47 -11.74
N TRP A 24 -0.78 7.52 -10.83
CA TRP A 24 0.25 6.50 -10.69
C TRP A 24 -0.15 5.23 -11.44
N ASP A 25 0.85 4.59 -12.05
CA ASP A 25 0.68 3.30 -12.74
C ASP A 25 -0.44 3.32 -13.79
N LYS A 26 -0.45 4.36 -14.62
CA LYS A 26 -1.47 4.51 -15.64
C LYS A 26 -1.48 3.39 -16.67
N LYS A 27 -0.35 2.68 -16.80
CA LYS A 27 -0.23 1.56 -17.74
C LYS A 27 -0.59 0.22 -17.12
N ASP A 28 -1.01 0.20 -15.86
CA ASP A 28 -1.38 -1.03 -15.14
C ASP A 28 -0.28 -2.08 -15.16
N GLU A 29 0.95 -1.66 -14.88
CA GLU A 29 2.10 -2.56 -14.86
C GLU A 29 2.37 -3.15 -13.48
N TRP A 30 1.90 -2.48 -12.42
CA TRP A 30 2.14 -2.91 -11.05
C TRP A 30 1.14 -3.97 -10.60
N ARG A 31 1.61 -4.89 -9.77
CA ARG A 31 0.80 -5.96 -9.21
C ARG A 31 0.96 -6.00 -7.71
N VAL A 32 0.00 -6.60 -7.04
CA VAL A 32 0.05 -6.82 -5.59
C VAL A 32 0.01 -8.33 -5.34
N LYS A 33 0.81 -8.77 -4.38
CA LYS A 33 0.85 -10.17 -3.99
C LYS A 33 0.84 -10.28 -2.47
N ASN A 34 -0.01 -11.14 -1.94
CA ASN A 34 -0.06 -11.37 -0.50
C ASN A 34 0.75 -12.62 -0.17
N LEU A 35 1.71 -12.47 0.74
CA LEU A 35 2.61 -13.55 1.13
C LEU A 35 2.12 -14.29 2.38
N LYS A 36 1.02 -13.86 2.98
CA LYS A 36 0.56 -14.40 4.26
C LYS A 36 0.36 -15.92 4.23
N HIS A 37 -0.15 -16.41 3.10
CA HIS A 37 -0.42 -17.83 2.94
C HIS A 37 0.56 -18.54 2.00
N ASP A 38 1.68 -17.88 1.70
CA ASP A 38 2.71 -18.44 0.86
C ASP A 38 3.76 -19.12 1.75
N SER A 39 3.82 -20.45 1.71
CA SER A 39 4.72 -21.22 2.56
C SER A 39 6.20 -20.91 2.34
N ASN A 40 6.54 -20.30 1.20
CA ASN A 40 7.92 -19.93 0.91
C ASN A 40 8.35 -18.65 1.63
N HIS A 41 7.42 -17.95 2.29
CA HIS A 41 7.68 -16.67 2.92
C HIS A 41 7.22 -16.62 4.37
N ILE A 42 7.15 -17.76 5.04
CA ILE A 42 6.61 -17.87 6.40
C ILE A 42 7.43 -17.10 7.44
N ASN A 43 8.71 -16.81 7.14
CA ASN A 43 9.61 -16.15 8.09
C ASN A 43 9.88 -14.69 7.73
N SER A 44 9.01 -14.07 6.94
CA SER A 44 9.17 -12.66 6.59
C SER A 44 8.97 -11.77 7.81
N ASP A 45 9.94 -10.88 8.06
CA ASP A 45 9.89 -9.96 9.19
C ASP A 45 9.15 -8.66 8.87
N TYR A 46 8.76 -8.46 7.63
CA TYR A 46 8.08 -7.24 7.22
C TYR A 46 6.61 -7.51 6.91
N LEU A 47 5.77 -6.50 7.11
CA LEU A 47 4.35 -6.56 6.77
C LEU A 47 4.11 -6.24 5.30
N GLY A 48 4.99 -5.45 4.71
CA GLY A 48 4.89 -5.10 3.30
C GLY A 48 6.25 -4.79 2.71
N LYS A 49 6.33 -4.89 1.38
CA LYS A 49 7.57 -4.62 0.66
C LYS A 49 7.23 -4.13 -0.75
N CYS A 50 8.02 -3.21 -1.24
CA CYS A 50 7.88 -2.69 -2.60
C CYS A 50 9.08 -3.15 -3.44
N ASP A 51 8.82 -3.90 -4.50
CA ASP A 51 9.84 -4.30 -5.46
C ASP A 51 9.69 -3.45 -6.72
N SER A 52 10.50 -2.40 -6.81
CA SER A 52 10.42 -1.46 -7.93
C SER A 52 10.89 -2.08 -9.25
N THR A 53 11.82 -3.02 -9.18
CA THR A 53 12.34 -3.68 -10.38
C THR A 53 11.29 -4.57 -11.01
N GLY A 54 10.62 -5.39 -10.21
CA GLY A 54 9.57 -6.27 -10.68
C GLY A 54 8.21 -5.63 -10.75
N LYS A 55 8.07 -4.42 -10.22
CA LYS A 55 6.80 -3.69 -10.14
C LYS A 55 5.75 -4.51 -9.40
N ILE A 56 6.14 -5.01 -8.23
CA ILE A 56 5.28 -5.83 -7.38
C ILE A 56 5.28 -5.25 -5.98
N ILE A 57 4.09 -5.11 -5.41
CA ILE A 57 3.93 -4.78 -4.00
C ILE A 57 3.57 -6.07 -3.27
N TYR A 58 4.37 -6.40 -2.26
CA TYR A 58 4.14 -7.59 -1.43
C TYR A 58 3.52 -7.17 -0.12
N LEU A 59 2.48 -7.89 0.28
CA LEU A 59 1.82 -7.69 1.57
C LEU A 59 1.92 -9.00 2.35
N ASN A 60 2.10 -8.89 3.66
CA ASN A 60 2.19 -10.06 4.54
C ASN A 60 1.22 -9.86 5.69
N LEU A 61 -0.06 -9.69 5.34
CA LEU A 61 -1.16 -9.49 6.28
C LEU A 61 -2.35 -10.32 5.84
N ASP A 62 -3.17 -10.71 6.80
CA ASP A 62 -4.46 -11.31 6.50
C ASP A 62 -5.28 -10.32 5.67
N PRO A 63 -5.92 -10.74 4.57
CA PRO A 63 -6.75 -9.82 3.77
C PRO A 63 -7.86 -9.13 4.56
N GLU A 64 -8.24 -9.69 5.72
CA GLU A 64 -9.27 -9.10 6.58
C GLU A 64 -8.67 -8.16 7.63
N ASP A 65 -7.33 -8.00 7.68
CA ASP A 65 -6.69 -7.13 8.65
C ASP A 65 -7.09 -5.67 8.39
N TRP A 66 -7.42 -4.96 9.48
CA TRP A 66 -7.88 -3.57 9.35
C TRP A 66 -6.81 -2.63 8.78
N LYS A 67 -5.54 -3.04 8.81
CA LYS A 67 -4.42 -2.23 8.29
C LYS A 67 -4.11 -2.49 6.82
N ILE A 68 -4.86 -3.37 6.16
CA ILE A 68 -4.48 -3.81 4.81
C ILE A 68 -4.45 -2.65 3.81
N GLU A 69 -5.45 -1.77 3.87
CA GLU A 69 -5.50 -0.63 2.94
C GLU A 69 -4.42 0.38 3.23
N MET A 70 -4.17 0.68 4.52
CA MET A 70 -3.10 1.60 4.91
C MET A 70 -1.75 1.06 4.46
N LEU A 71 -1.52 -0.24 4.61
CA LEU A 71 -0.27 -0.85 4.18
C LEU A 71 -0.10 -0.76 2.66
N MET A 72 -1.18 -0.93 1.90
CA MET A 72 -1.13 -0.73 0.45
C MET A 72 -0.71 0.69 0.10
N VAL A 73 -1.29 1.69 0.77
CA VAL A 73 -0.92 3.09 0.57
C VAL A 73 0.56 3.30 0.89
N HIS A 74 1.01 2.76 2.02
CA HIS A 74 2.41 2.83 2.44
C HIS A 74 3.35 2.34 1.33
N GLU A 75 3.06 1.16 0.78
CA GLU A 75 3.92 0.57 -0.24
C GLU A 75 3.79 1.25 -1.60
N ILE A 76 2.60 1.73 -1.96
CA ILE A 76 2.45 2.50 -3.19
C ILE A 76 3.26 3.78 -3.11
N CYS A 77 3.31 4.42 -1.94
CA CYS A 77 4.14 5.61 -1.77
C CYS A 77 5.62 5.29 -1.97
N HIS A 78 6.08 4.10 -1.54
CA HIS A 78 7.45 3.67 -1.83
C HIS A 78 7.67 3.41 -3.32
N ALA A 79 6.64 3.05 -4.04
CA ALA A 79 6.74 2.80 -5.49
C ALA A 79 6.92 4.09 -6.30
N GLN A 80 6.65 5.24 -5.70
CA GLN A 80 6.83 6.53 -6.36
C GLN A 80 8.33 6.84 -6.48
N LYS A 81 8.68 7.57 -7.53
CA LYS A 81 10.07 7.95 -7.76
C LYS A 81 10.61 8.79 -6.60
N GLY A 82 11.76 8.40 -6.07
CA GLY A 82 12.38 9.13 -4.97
C GLY A 82 11.88 8.77 -3.59
N CYS A 83 11.01 7.77 -3.46
CA CYS A 83 10.35 7.43 -2.20
C CYS A 83 10.82 6.10 -1.60
N LYS A 84 12.07 5.70 -1.85
CA LYS A 84 12.58 4.40 -1.39
C LYS A 84 12.78 4.28 0.11
N SER A 85 12.99 5.41 0.80
CA SER A 85 13.11 5.45 2.25
C SER A 85 11.86 6.06 2.86
N HIS A 86 11.80 6.13 4.20
CA HIS A 86 10.72 6.83 4.90
C HIS A 86 11.08 8.30 5.13
N GLY A 87 11.81 8.90 4.19
CA GLY A 87 12.21 10.29 4.26
C GLY A 87 11.13 11.26 3.81
N ASP A 88 11.54 12.51 3.55
CA ASP A 88 10.62 13.59 3.27
C ASP A 88 9.74 13.35 2.04
N GLN A 89 10.28 12.73 1.01
CA GLN A 89 9.51 12.48 -0.21
C GLN A 89 8.42 11.44 0.03
N TRP A 90 8.72 10.37 0.77
CA TRP A 90 7.73 9.37 1.14
C TRP A 90 6.66 9.98 2.03
N LYS A 91 7.07 10.77 3.03
CA LYS A 91 6.12 11.42 3.93
C LYS A 91 5.19 12.37 3.19
N LYS A 92 5.74 13.11 2.22
CA LYS A 92 4.94 14.01 1.40
C LYS A 92 3.88 13.23 0.61
N LYS A 93 4.26 12.09 0.02
CA LYS A 93 3.32 11.26 -0.71
C LYS A 93 2.24 10.67 0.20
N MET A 94 2.63 10.28 1.40
CA MET A 94 1.68 9.78 2.40
C MET A 94 0.70 10.89 2.81
N GLN A 95 1.19 12.11 3.02
CA GLN A 95 0.33 13.24 3.36
C GLN A 95 -0.64 13.58 2.23
N GLU A 96 -0.17 13.55 0.99
CA GLU A 96 -1.02 13.74 -0.17
C GLU A 96 -2.12 12.67 -0.23
N ALA A 97 -1.76 11.42 0.05
CA ALA A 97 -2.72 10.32 0.08
C ALA A 97 -3.77 10.53 1.17
N ALA A 98 -3.35 10.95 2.37
CA ALA A 98 -4.28 11.23 3.46
C ALA A 98 -5.24 12.35 3.09
N TYR A 99 -4.72 13.41 2.49
CA TYR A 99 -5.54 14.52 2.03
C TYR A 99 -6.56 14.07 0.99
N ARG A 100 -6.12 13.23 0.05
CA ARG A 100 -7.01 12.69 -0.97
C ARG A 100 -8.12 11.84 -0.34
N CYS A 101 -7.77 11.02 0.66
CA CYS A 101 -8.75 10.23 1.39
C CYS A 101 -9.82 11.12 2.02
N GLU A 102 -9.41 12.23 2.63
CA GLU A 102 -10.37 13.17 3.22
C GLU A 102 -11.29 13.76 2.15
N SER A 103 -10.73 14.10 1.00
CA SER A 103 -11.53 14.73 -0.05
C SER A 103 -12.61 13.79 -0.62
N ILE A 104 -12.42 12.49 -0.51
CA ILE A 104 -13.42 11.50 -0.96
C ILE A 104 -14.23 10.94 0.21
N GLY A 105 -14.06 11.49 1.42
CA GLY A 105 -14.84 11.09 2.58
C GLY A 105 -14.34 9.87 3.33
N ASN A 106 -13.15 9.39 3.00
CA ASN A 106 -12.56 8.23 3.70
C ASN A 106 -11.67 8.70 4.85
N PHE A 107 -12.32 9.18 5.92
CA PHE A 107 -11.61 9.75 7.07
C PHE A 107 -10.88 8.71 7.89
N ARG A 108 -11.40 7.48 7.93
CA ARG A 108 -10.76 6.39 8.65
C ARG A 108 -9.37 6.07 8.07
N LEU A 109 -9.30 5.94 6.76
CA LEU A 109 -8.03 5.65 6.10
C LEU A 109 -7.07 6.84 6.20
N ALA A 110 -7.59 8.06 6.08
CA ALA A 110 -6.77 9.26 6.26
C ALA A 110 -6.10 9.28 7.63
N ASP A 111 -6.85 8.95 8.68
CA ASP A 111 -6.33 8.87 10.05
C ASP A 111 -5.23 7.81 10.17
N GLN A 112 -5.48 6.64 9.61
CA GLN A 112 -4.50 5.55 9.64
C GLN A 112 -3.20 5.95 8.95
N ILE A 113 -3.31 6.64 7.81
CA ILE A 113 -2.14 7.10 7.06
C ILE A 113 -1.34 8.10 7.88
N ARG A 114 -2.01 9.04 8.55
CA ARG A 114 -1.33 10.04 9.37
C ARG A 114 -0.62 9.41 10.57
N HIS A 115 -1.22 8.41 11.20
CA HIS A 115 -0.57 7.68 12.28
C HIS A 115 0.66 6.94 11.77
N GLU A 116 0.60 6.38 10.57
CA GLU A 116 1.74 5.70 9.98
C GLU A 116 2.90 6.67 9.74
N ILE A 117 2.60 7.88 9.27
CA ILE A 117 3.63 8.92 9.11
C ILE A 117 4.32 9.19 10.45
N GLU A 118 3.55 9.31 11.53
CA GLU A 118 4.09 9.57 12.86
C GLU A 118 5.04 8.46 13.32
N ASN A 119 4.78 7.22 12.95
CA ASN A 119 5.64 6.10 13.31
C ASN A 119 7.07 6.23 12.77
N TYR A 120 7.26 7.02 11.72
CA TYR A 120 8.55 7.24 11.08
C TYR A 120 9.07 8.67 11.25
N THR A 121 8.44 9.43 12.14
CA THR A 121 8.85 10.79 12.46
C THR A 121 9.44 10.81 13.87
N SER A 122 10.70 11.15 13.99
CA SER A 122 11.39 11.22 15.29
C SER A 122 11.32 12.64 15.86
#